data_8dad3cbae0ec78fd66a8c0641013e1e0
#
_entry.id   8dad3cbae0ec78fd66a8c0641013e1e0
#
_cell.length_a   1.000
_cell.length_b   1.000
_cell.length_c   1.000
_cell.angle_alpha   90.00
_cell.angle_beta   90.00
_cell.angle_gamma   90.00
#
_symmetry.space_group_name_H-M   'P 1'
#
loop_
_entity.id
_entity.type
_entity.pdbx_description
1 polymer ?
#
loop_
_entity_poly.entity_id
_entity_poly.type
_entity_poly.pdbx_seq_one_letter_code
_entity_poly.pdbx_strand_id
1 'polypeptide(L)'
;MGLCTCKSHEREGTKFLCHFKDLAEFPCGDILSSMPLPTQDTISYDILASRFLLPVNTIRLPNAHIHSTFCYVGKYNIADGCYVLTCKEFYNYHDSRITIYLYNDKQDVISSSLLVGCHDEFLDVDSEYKNGTITIRTTYKKVQNGLDPPEGQEHIQKQLARKYHIDDNYHFVE
;
A
#
# COMPACT_ATOMS: atom_id res chain seq x y z
N MET A 1 0.82 49.55 17.29
CA MET A 1 1.32 48.69 16.22
C MET A 1 1.15 47.25 16.68
N GLY A 2 0.08 46.61 16.26
CA GLY A 2 -0.22 45.21 16.60
C GLY A 2 0.36 44.30 15.55
N LEU A 3 1.33 43.48 15.92
CA LEU A 3 1.84 42.40 15.08
C LEU A 3 0.75 41.29 15.03
N CYS A 4 0.03 41.23 13.95
CA CYS A 4 -0.85 40.12 13.63
C CYS A 4 0.02 38.94 13.20
N THR A 5 0.38 38.06 14.15
CA THR A 5 0.98 36.77 13.83
C THR A 5 -0.09 35.87 13.28
N CYS A 6 -0.21 35.80 11.96
CA CYS A 6 -0.94 34.71 11.27
C CYS A 6 -0.20 33.40 11.57
N LYS A 7 -0.63 32.69 12.62
CA LYS A 7 -0.36 31.27 12.73
C LYS A 7 -1.15 30.58 11.62
N SER A 8 -0.48 30.25 10.54
CA SER A 8 -1.03 29.33 9.53
C SER A 8 -1.36 28.03 10.26
N HIS A 9 -2.64 27.74 10.44
CA HIS A 9 -3.09 26.40 10.81
C HIS A 9 -2.83 25.54 9.57
N GLU A 10 -1.66 24.91 9.49
CA GLU A 10 -1.45 23.82 8.57
C GLU A 10 -2.52 22.76 8.87
N ARG A 11 -3.30 22.40 7.84
CA ARG A 11 -4.32 21.35 7.97
C ARG A 11 -3.60 20.05 8.37
N GLU A 12 -4.22 19.27 9.24
CA GLU A 12 -3.65 17.98 9.69
C GLU A 12 -3.36 17.03 8.51
N GLY A 13 -4.17 17.07 7.45
CA GLY A 13 -3.95 16.34 6.21
C GLY A 13 -2.64 16.70 5.52
N THR A 14 -2.26 17.98 5.50
CA THR A 14 -0.98 18.41 4.91
C THR A 14 0.20 17.82 5.68
N LYS A 15 0.14 17.75 7.01
CA LYS A 15 1.17 17.12 7.84
C LYS A 15 1.27 15.62 7.58
N PHE A 16 0.15 14.95 7.40
CA PHE A 16 0.12 13.55 7.07
C PHE A 16 0.78 13.26 5.71
N LEU A 17 0.47 14.06 4.70
CA LEU A 17 1.03 13.90 3.35
C LEU A 17 2.55 14.18 3.27
N CYS A 18 3.13 14.93 4.22
CA CYS A 18 4.58 15.22 4.26
C CYS A 18 5.42 13.96 4.49
N HIS A 19 4.86 12.89 5.05
CA HIS A 19 5.56 11.62 5.23
C HIS A 19 5.75 10.85 3.91
N PHE A 20 4.97 11.16 2.88
CA PHE A 20 5.02 10.48 1.60
C PHE A 20 5.86 11.26 0.59
N LYS A 21 6.79 10.60 -0.06
CA LYS A 21 7.57 11.18 -1.18
C LYS A 21 6.69 11.31 -2.41
N ASP A 22 6.88 12.37 -3.19
CA ASP A 22 6.19 12.49 -4.48
C ASP A 22 6.70 11.43 -5.47
N LEU A 23 5.77 10.73 -6.11
CA LEU A 23 6.05 9.75 -7.15
C LEU A 23 5.77 10.37 -8.51
N ALA A 24 6.68 10.17 -9.47
CA ALA A 24 6.51 10.64 -10.85
C ALA A 24 5.54 9.78 -11.66
N GLU A 25 5.35 8.52 -11.26
CA GLU A 25 4.54 7.54 -11.97
C GLU A 25 3.57 6.84 -11.00
N PHE A 26 2.50 6.28 -11.55
CA PHE A 26 1.52 5.53 -10.78
C PHE A 26 2.18 4.30 -10.14
N PRO A 27 1.99 4.06 -8.82
CA PRO A 27 2.74 3.05 -8.07
C PRO A 27 2.24 1.62 -8.37
N CYS A 28 2.69 1.05 -9.48
CA CYS A 28 2.45 -0.33 -9.90
C CYS A 28 3.69 -0.91 -10.60
N GLY A 29 3.77 -2.22 -10.68
CA GLY A 29 4.78 -2.93 -11.47
C GLY A 29 6.21 -2.71 -10.96
N ASP A 30 7.14 -2.51 -11.89
CA ASP A 30 8.58 -2.44 -11.61
C ASP A 30 8.98 -1.32 -10.64
N ILE A 31 8.17 -0.27 -10.53
CA ILE A 31 8.38 0.81 -9.55
C ILE A 31 8.40 0.24 -8.14
N LEU A 32 7.55 -0.75 -7.86
CA LEU A 32 7.43 -1.35 -6.54
C LEU A 32 8.68 -2.15 -6.15
N SER A 33 9.33 -2.80 -7.12
CA SER A 33 10.55 -3.56 -6.88
C SER A 33 11.77 -2.66 -6.65
N SER A 34 11.76 -1.46 -7.22
CA SER A 34 12.84 -0.47 -7.09
C SER A 34 12.73 0.43 -5.85
N MET A 35 11.62 0.35 -5.11
CA MET A 35 11.42 1.16 -3.91
C MET A 35 12.46 0.80 -2.85
N PRO A 36 13.24 1.78 -2.36
CA PRO A 36 14.24 1.53 -1.33
C PRO A 36 13.57 0.97 -0.08
N LEU A 37 14.29 0.10 0.63
CA LEU A 37 13.89 -0.31 1.98
C LEU A 37 13.70 0.96 2.81
N PRO A 38 12.53 1.19 3.38
CA PRO A 38 12.29 2.38 4.18
C PRO A 38 13.11 2.26 5.46
N THR A 39 14.16 3.04 5.55
CA THR A 39 15.07 3.02 6.69
C THR A 39 14.60 3.89 7.85
N GLN A 40 13.57 4.74 7.67
CA GLN A 40 13.33 5.79 8.66
C GLN A 40 11.88 6.19 8.96
N ASP A 41 10.90 6.00 8.08
CA ASP A 41 9.53 6.49 8.34
C ASP A 41 8.54 5.33 8.53
N THR A 42 8.47 4.82 9.75
CA THR A 42 7.48 3.84 10.15
C THR A 42 6.15 4.49 10.49
N ILE A 43 5.06 3.85 10.08
CA ILE A 43 3.70 4.30 10.40
C ILE A 43 3.35 3.76 11.79
N SER A 44 2.98 4.66 12.71
CA SER A 44 2.56 4.24 14.06
C SER A 44 1.24 3.48 14.02
N TYR A 45 1.04 2.63 15.02
CA TYR A 45 -0.19 1.83 15.16
C TYR A 45 -1.45 2.69 15.25
N ASP A 46 -1.38 3.84 15.92
CA ASP A 46 -2.49 4.77 16.07
C ASP A 46 -2.90 5.38 14.72
N ILE A 47 -1.92 5.69 13.88
CA ILE A 47 -2.17 6.19 12.53
C ILE A 47 -2.77 5.10 11.64
N LEU A 48 -2.26 3.86 11.73
CA LEU A 48 -2.82 2.72 10.99
C LEU A 48 -4.29 2.48 11.37
N ALA A 49 -4.60 2.50 12.66
CA ALA A 49 -5.95 2.27 13.14
C ALA A 49 -6.90 3.42 12.81
N SER A 50 -6.46 4.67 12.98
CA SER A 50 -7.32 5.84 12.83
C SER A 50 -7.49 6.31 11.39
N ARG A 51 -6.41 6.28 10.58
CA ARG A 51 -6.44 6.81 9.21
C ARG A 51 -6.57 5.74 8.14
N PHE A 52 -5.85 4.62 8.27
CA PHE A 52 -5.88 3.58 7.26
C PHE A 52 -7.05 2.60 7.43
N LEU A 53 -7.87 2.77 8.49
CA LEU A 53 -9.03 1.92 8.80
C LEU A 53 -8.71 0.42 8.65
N LEU A 54 -7.43 0.08 8.87
CA LEU A 54 -7.06 -1.33 8.89
C LEU A 54 -7.81 -1.95 10.05
N PRO A 55 -8.74 -2.88 9.80
CA PRO A 55 -9.47 -3.50 10.88
C PRO A 55 -8.41 -4.09 11.83
N VAL A 56 -8.51 -3.75 13.10
CA VAL A 56 -7.63 -4.29 14.16
C VAL A 56 -7.53 -5.82 14.06
N ASN A 57 -8.54 -6.46 13.51
CA ASN A 57 -8.61 -7.89 13.24
C ASN A 57 -7.77 -8.38 12.05
N THR A 58 -7.44 -7.55 11.07
CA THR A 58 -6.52 -7.91 9.97
C THR A 58 -5.06 -7.72 10.37
N ILE A 59 -4.80 -6.86 11.33
CA ILE A 59 -3.49 -6.70 11.94
C ILE A 59 -3.24 -7.83 12.97
N ARG A 60 -4.31 -8.42 13.51
CA ARG A 60 -4.32 -9.60 14.37
C ARG A 60 -4.83 -10.82 13.62
N LEU A 61 -4.18 -11.22 12.54
CA LEU A 61 -4.22 -12.65 12.23
C LEU A 61 -3.66 -13.38 13.45
N PRO A 62 -4.27 -14.48 13.91
CA PRO A 62 -3.84 -15.18 15.12
C PRO A 62 -2.38 -15.64 15.12
N ASN A 63 -1.73 -15.57 13.97
CA ASN A 63 -0.30 -15.80 13.72
C ASN A 63 0.36 -14.63 12.99
N ALA A 64 -0.32 -13.49 12.82
CA ALA A 64 0.32 -12.29 12.30
C ALA A 64 1.32 -11.85 13.37
N HIS A 65 2.54 -12.03 12.99
CA HIS A 65 3.69 -11.83 13.82
C HIS A 65 3.62 -10.44 14.44
N ILE A 66 3.86 -10.40 15.72
CA ILE A 66 4.00 -9.26 16.62
C ILE A 66 4.96 -8.17 16.08
N HIS A 67 5.40 -8.27 14.83
CA HIS A 67 6.48 -7.50 14.25
C HIS A 67 6.22 -6.96 12.82
N SER A 68 4.96 -6.88 12.37
CA SER A 68 4.70 -6.17 11.10
C SER A 68 5.07 -4.69 11.23
N THR A 69 5.96 -4.25 10.36
CA THR A 69 6.37 -2.84 10.28
C THR A 69 5.76 -2.23 9.02
N PHE A 70 5.01 -1.18 9.19
CA PHE A 70 4.44 -0.42 8.09
C PHE A 70 5.25 0.84 7.84
N CYS A 71 5.48 1.14 6.57
CA CYS A 71 6.31 2.25 6.16
C CYS A 71 5.61 3.10 5.11
N TYR A 72 5.79 4.43 5.23
CA TYR A 72 5.41 5.38 4.20
C TYR A 72 6.35 5.21 3.00
N VAL A 73 5.81 5.11 1.80
CA VAL A 73 6.63 4.96 0.59
C VAL A 73 6.50 6.20 -0.28
N GLY A 74 5.33 6.47 -0.82
CA GLY A 74 5.16 7.61 -1.70
C GLY A 74 3.70 7.94 -1.98
N LYS A 75 3.49 9.11 -2.61
CA LYS A 75 2.19 9.58 -3.07
C LYS A 75 2.25 9.98 -4.53
N TYR A 76 1.20 9.63 -5.25
CA TYR A 76 0.98 10.03 -6.63
C TYR A 76 -0.29 10.87 -6.71
N ASN A 77 -0.19 12.06 -7.30
CA ASN A 77 -1.33 12.96 -7.45
C ASN A 77 -2.20 12.52 -8.64
N ILE A 78 -3.49 12.25 -8.42
CA ILE A 78 -4.45 11.88 -9.47
C ILE A 78 -5.39 13.02 -9.83
N ALA A 79 -5.66 13.92 -8.88
CA ALA A 79 -6.50 15.11 -9.07
C ALA A 79 -6.24 16.11 -7.94
N ASP A 80 -6.80 17.31 -8.03
CA ASP A 80 -6.68 18.34 -6.99
C ASP A 80 -7.19 17.86 -5.63
N GLY A 81 -6.26 17.65 -4.70
CA GLY A 81 -6.53 17.14 -3.35
C GLY A 81 -6.78 15.62 -3.28
N CYS A 82 -6.53 14.87 -4.37
CA CYS A 82 -6.71 13.42 -4.38
C CYS A 82 -5.39 12.71 -4.74
N TYR A 83 -5.03 11.74 -3.92
CA TYR A 83 -3.74 11.05 -4.00
C TYR A 83 -3.89 9.54 -3.95
N VAL A 84 -2.99 8.85 -4.64
CA VAL A 84 -2.70 7.44 -4.37
C VAL A 84 -1.52 7.41 -3.40
N LEU A 85 -1.75 6.98 -2.17
CA LEU A 85 -0.70 6.77 -1.17
C LEU A 85 -0.21 5.33 -1.27
N THR A 86 1.10 5.14 -1.15
CA THR A 86 1.72 3.81 -1.17
C THR A 86 2.35 3.52 0.17
N CYS A 87 1.99 2.37 0.73
CA CYS A 87 2.58 1.86 1.97
C CYS A 87 3.16 0.47 1.75
N LYS A 88 4.25 0.18 2.43
CA LYS A 88 4.87 -1.14 2.44
C LYS A 88 4.81 -1.72 3.85
N GLU A 89 4.30 -2.94 3.95
CA GLU A 89 4.30 -3.75 5.16
C GLU A 89 5.43 -4.78 5.06
N PHE A 90 6.21 -4.90 6.13
CA PHE A 90 7.18 -5.98 6.33
C PHE A 90 6.66 -6.85 7.47
N TYR A 91 6.42 -8.12 7.24
CA TYR A 91 5.86 -9.03 8.23
C TYR A 91 6.73 -10.26 8.54
N ASN A 92 7.75 -10.49 7.74
CA ASN A 92 8.84 -11.43 8.00
C ASN A 92 10.16 -10.81 7.51
N TYR A 93 11.29 -11.45 7.78
CA TYR A 93 12.60 -10.96 7.36
C TYR A 93 12.72 -10.75 5.84
N HIS A 94 11.94 -11.46 5.04
CA HIS A 94 12.00 -11.43 3.58
C HIS A 94 10.66 -11.09 2.92
N ASP A 95 9.56 -11.16 3.65
CA ASP A 95 8.22 -10.99 3.10
C ASP A 95 7.73 -9.56 3.24
N SER A 96 7.15 -9.04 2.18
CA SER A 96 6.56 -7.71 2.19
C SER A 96 5.31 -7.63 1.33
N ARG A 97 4.42 -6.71 1.71
CA ARG A 97 3.22 -6.34 0.94
C ARG A 97 3.24 -4.87 0.62
N ILE A 98 2.76 -4.53 -0.55
CA ILE A 98 2.61 -3.16 -0.98
C ILE A 98 1.14 -2.91 -1.25
N THR A 99 0.59 -1.96 -0.53
CA THR A 99 -0.81 -1.55 -0.64
C THR A 99 -0.87 -0.10 -1.05
N ILE A 100 -1.73 0.20 -2.00
CA ILE A 100 -2.08 1.57 -2.38
C ILE A 100 -3.43 1.95 -1.78
N TYR A 101 -3.56 3.24 -1.45
CA TYR A 101 -4.74 3.81 -0.80
C TYR A 101 -5.17 5.06 -1.55
N LEU A 102 -6.45 5.20 -1.79
CA LEU A 102 -7.02 6.45 -2.32
C LEU A 102 -7.33 7.39 -1.15
N TYR A 103 -6.69 8.55 -1.15
CA TYR A 103 -6.79 9.55 -0.09
C TYR A 103 -7.30 10.88 -0.63
N ASN A 104 -8.29 11.42 0.04
CA ASN A 104 -8.84 12.75 -0.23
C ASN A 104 -8.38 13.73 0.87
N ASP A 105 -7.48 14.66 0.52
CA ASP A 105 -6.93 15.65 1.45
C ASP A 105 -7.99 16.67 1.94
N LYS A 106 -8.99 16.97 1.10
CA LYS A 106 -10.04 17.91 1.46
C LYS A 106 -10.98 17.37 2.56
N GLN A 107 -11.16 16.05 2.58
CA GLN A 107 -11.99 15.34 3.56
C GLN A 107 -11.16 14.67 4.66
N ASP A 108 -9.83 14.59 4.48
CA ASP A 108 -8.88 13.86 5.34
C ASP A 108 -9.28 12.38 5.54
N VAL A 109 -9.66 11.70 4.44
CA VAL A 109 -10.20 10.35 4.44
C VAL A 109 -9.51 9.46 3.41
N ILE A 110 -9.23 8.22 3.81
CA ILE A 110 -8.90 7.13 2.90
C ILE A 110 -10.22 6.42 2.52
N SER A 111 -10.53 6.42 1.23
CA SER A 111 -11.79 5.88 0.71
C SER A 111 -11.70 4.42 0.29
N SER A 112 -10.53 3.97 -0.15
CA SER A 112 -10.35 2.64 -0.73
C SER A 112 -8.90 2.20 -0.66
N SER A 113 -8.67 0.87 -0.70
CA SER A 113 -7.33 0.29 -0.72
C SER A 113 -7.24 -0.90 -1.67
N LEU A 114 -6.03 -1.14 -2.20
CA LEU A 114 -5.76 -2.21 -3.14
C LEU A 114 -4.36 -2.78 -2.92
N LEU A 115 -4.24 -4.10 -2.77
CA LEU A 115 -2.96 -4.79 -2.73
C LEU A 115 -2.38 -4.87 -4.14
N VAL A 116 -1.21 -4.29 -4.37
CA VAL A 116 -0.59 -4.17 -5.70
C VAL A 116 0.75 -4.89 -5.82
N GLY A 117 1.33 -5.33 -4.71
CA GLY A 117 2.56 -6.10 -4.68
C GLY A 117 2.65 -6.98 -3.45
N CYS A 118 3.05 -8.21 -3.63
CA CYS A 118 3.32 -9.16 -2.56
C CYS A 118 4.24 -10.25 -3.09
N HIS A 119 5.20 -10.64 -2.30
CA HIS A 119 6.02 -11.80 -2.59
C HIS A 119 6.27 -12.54 -1.29
N ASP A 120 5.63 -13.68 -1.12
CA ASP A 120 5.81 -14.56 0.03
C ASP A 120 5.71 -16.04 -0.37
N GLU A 121 5.85 -16.95 0.58
CA GLU A 121 5.81 -18.39 0.31
C GLU A 121 4.46 -18.91 -0.20
N PHE A 122 3.37 -18.17 0.00
CA PHE A 122 2.00 -18.58 -0.35
C PHE A 122 1.42 -17.80 -1.51
N LEU A 123 1.93 -16.58 -1.77
CA LEU A 123 1.27 -15.60 -2.61
C LEU A 123 2.27 -14.71 -3.33
N ASP A 124 2.13 -14.62 -4.66
CA ASP A 124 2.72 -13.54 -5.44
C ASP A 124 1.60 -12.64 -5.98
N VAL A 125 1.81 -11.35 -5.84
CA VAL A 125 0.93 -10.33 -6.42
C VAL A 125 1.78 -9.36 -7.22
N ASP A 126 1.51 -9.30 -8.52
CA ASP A 126 2.08 -8.34 -9.44
C ASP A 126 1.00 -7.42 -9.97
N SER A 127 1.38 -6.19 -10.27
CA SER A 127 0.44 -5.20 -10.81
C SER A 127 1.04 -4.43 -11.98
N GLU A 128 0.16 -3.96 -12.85
CA GLU A 128 0.50 -3.13 -14.00
C GLU A 128 -0.54 -2.00 -14.12
N TYR A 129 -0.10 -0.78 -14.37
CA TYR A 129 -0.99 0.35 -14.66
C TYR A 129 -0.85 0.78 -16.11
N LYS A 130 -1.96 0.76 -16.85
CA LYS A 130 -1.98 1.17 -18.25
C LYS A 130 -3.33 1.78 -18.63
N ASN A 131 -3.30 2.97 -19.22
CA ASN A 131 -4.50 3.65 -19.73
C ASN A 131 -5.63 3.75 -18.69
N GLY A 132 -5.31 4.13 -17.44
CA GLY A 132 -6.31 4.28 -16.37
C GLY A 132 -6.74 2.96 -15.72
N THR A 133 -6.21 1.83 -16.15
CA THR A 133 -6.56 0.50 -15.63
C THR A 133 -5.40 -0.09 -14.85
N ILE A 134 -5.68 -0.57 -13.65
CA ILE A 134 -4.77 -1.35 -12.81
C ILE A 134 -5.10 -2.82 -13.04
N THR A 135 -4.15 -3.58 -13.57
CA THR A 135 -4.27 -5.04 -13.70
C THR A 135 -3.47 -5.69 -12.58
N ILE A 136 -4.13 -6.52 -11.77
CA ILE A 136 -3.49 -7.28 -10.68
C ILE A 136 -3.49 -8.75 -11.08
N ARG A 137 -2.29 -9.35 -11.04
CA ARG A 137 -2.09 -10.80 -11.22
C ARG A 137 -1.73 -11.39 -9.88
N THR A 138 -2.51 -12.36 -9.45
CA THR A 138 -2.32 -13.07 -8.18
C THR A 138 -2.00 -14.52 -8.48
N THR A 139 -0.86 -14.99 -7.98
CA THR A 139 -0.42 -16.38 -8.07
C THR A 139 -0.42 -17.00 -6.68
N TYR A 140 -1.26 -18.00 -6.47
CA TYR A 140 -1.29 -18.79 -5.24
C TYR A 140 -0.33 -19.97 -5.38
N LYS A 141 0.57 -20.11 -4.43
CA LYS A 141 1.56 -21.19 -4.36
C LYS A 141 1.08 -22.31 -3.45
N LYS A 142 1.35 -23.55 -3.80
CA LYS A 142 1.05 -24.69 -2.95
C LYS A 142 2.26 -24.99 -2.06
N VAL A 143 2.09 -24.85 -0.77
CA VAL A 143 3.08 -25.34 0.19
C VAL A 143 2.95 -26.86 0.28
N GLN A 144 3.99 -27.59 -0.08
CA GLN A 144 4.07 -29.00 0.23
C GLN A 144 4.60 -29.18 1.66
N ASN A 145 3.88 -29.99 2.45
CA ASN A 145 4.14 -30.36 3.84
C ASN A 145 5.63 -30.38 4.20
N GLY A 146 6.22 -29.24 4.59
CA GLY A 146 7.52 -29.14 5.25
C GLY A 146 8.77 -29.49 4.42
N LEU A 147 8.63 -29.74 3.14
CA LEU A 147 9.77 -29.95 2.24
C LEU A 147 9.73 -28.84 1.18
N ASP A 148 10.79 -28.05 1.13
CA ASP A 148 11.00 -27.10 0.04
C ASP A 148 10.92 -27.86 -1.29
N PRO A 149 10.19 -27.34 -2.29
CA PRO A 149 10.24 -27.91 -3.62
C PRO A 149 11.70 -27.86 -4.13
N PRO A 150 12.16 -28.85 -4.90
CA PRO A 150 13.47 -28.78 -5.51
C PRO A 150 13.60 -27.46 -6.28
N GLU A 151 14.77 -26.80 -6.19
CA GLU A 151 15.02 -25.52 -6.83
C GLU A 151 14.49 -25.49 -8.27
N GLY A 152 13.60 -24.52 -8.54
CA GLY A 152 12.99 -24.30 -9.86
C GLY A 152 11.62 -24.91 -10.10
N GLN A 153 10.97 -25.57 -9.12
CA GLN A 153 9.59 -26.06 -9.26
C GLN A 153 8.65 -25.37 -8.24
N GLU A 154 8.19 -24.19 -8.58
CA GLU A 154 7.04 -23.60 -7.90
C GLU A 154 5.75 -24.34 -8.29
N HIS A 155 5.09 -24.96 -7.32
CA HIS A 155 3.78 -25.55 -7.55
C HIS A 155 2.70 -24.45 -7.50
N ILE A 156 2.39 -23.90 -8.66
CA ILE A 156 1.29 -22.94 -8.81
C ILE A 156 -0.02 -23.68 -8.61
N GLN A 157 -0.80 -23.27 -7.60
CA GLN A 157 -2.11 -23.81 -7.34
C GLN A 157 -3.20 -23.11 -8.16
N LYS A 158 -3.11 -21.77 -8.27
CA LYS A 158 -4.13 -20.95 -8.93
C LYS A 158 -3.53 -19.62 -9.36
N GLN A 159 -3.92 -19.16 -10.54
CA GLN A 159 -3.64 -17.81 -11.00
C GLN A 159 -4.94 -17.07 -11.26
N LEU A 160 -4.99 -15.80 -10.86
CA LEU A 160 -6.11 -14.89 -11.09
C LEU A 160 -5.58 -13.58 -11.68
N ALA A 161 -6.34 -13.02 -12.61
CA ALA A 161 -6.10 -11.65 -13.07
C ALA A 161 -7.38 -10.84 -12.89
N ARG A 162 -7.27 -9.68 -12.25
CA ARG A 162 -8.38 -8.76 -12.03
C ARG A 162 -7.99 -7.37 -12.53
N LYS A 163 -8.97 -6.64 -13.00
CA LYS A 163 -8.77 -5.28 -13.51
C LYS A 163 -9.55 -4.31 -12.64
N TYR A 164 -8.89 -3.22 -12.28
CA TYR A 164 -9.48 -2.17 -11.47
C TYR A 164 -9.32 -0.82 -12.18
N HIS A 165 -10.24 0.07 -11.91
CA HIS A 165 -10.14 1.48 -12.26
C HIS A 165 -10.52 2.33 -11.05
N ILE A 166 -10.21 3.61 -11.11
CA ILE A 166 -10.63 4.57 -10.09
C ILE A 166 -11.90 5.24 -10.61
N ASP A 167 -13.00 5.12 -9.85
CA ASP A 167 -14.27 5.75 -10.19
C ASP A 167 -14.31 7.25 -9.85
N ASP A 168 -15.39 7.92 -10.21
CA ASP A 168 -15.60 9.35 -9.95
C ASP A 168 -15.70 9.69 -8.46
N ASN A 169 -15.96 8.71 -7.60
CA ASN A 169 -16.00 8.82 -6.15
C ASN A 169 -14.69 8.48 -5.47
N TYR A 170 -13.63 8.28 -6.24
CA TYR A 170 -12.31 7.86 -5.77
C TYR A 170 -12.33 6.54 -5.01
N HIS A 171 -12.91 5.49 -5.62
CA HIS A 171 -12.82 4.11 -5.16
C HIS A 171 -12.17 3.24 -6.22
N PHE A 172 -11.44 2.20 -5.79
CA PHE A 172 -11.04 1.13 -6.70
C PHE A 172 -12.23 0.23 -6.95
N VAL A 173 -12.64 0.14 -8.21
CA VAL A 173 -13.75 -0.73 -8.67
C VAL A 173 -13.25 -1.72 -9.72
N GLU A 174 -13.71 -2.98 -9.62
CA GLU A 174 -13.38 -4.07 -10.54
C GLU A 174 -14.19 -4.03 -11.83
#